data_c2d404c3d704f7433532581492a1a45e
#
_entry.id   c2d404c3d704f7433532581492a1a45e
#
_cell.length_a   1.000
_cell.length_b   1.000
_cell.length_c   1.000
_cell.angle_alpha   90.00
_cell.angle_beta   90.00
_cell.angle_gamma   90.00
#
_symmetry.space_group_name_H-M   'P 1'
#
loop_
_entity.id
_entity.type
_entity.pdbx_description
1 polymer ?
#
loop_
_entity_poly.entity_id
_entity_poly.type
_entity_poly.pdbx_seq_one_letter_code
_entity_poly.pdbx_strand_id
1 'polypeptide(L)'
;MKKAYTLASAMRRQLMGALALTALATPAWSASGWVPTQPITILVGFAPGGSADQIARQLSAAAQNIIPVPVIVLNRAGAAGTIAAQALADAKPDGYTLFIGGGSETTSVGHFNKLNYDPRTSFTPVIKVSRAPSILAVGADSRFADMQALMAEAKTQPEKVSYGSTGEGGIFHATATVFEKETGIKMLHIPYKGAAAAMNALVGGQIDSAFGAYEEMKGLIDAGRVRPLALFSGSRLPALPDVPTMTELGVPVAIDNMKGLMGPAGMPEDVVRYLHDAFKQAMQTPTWKDWVKRSGLTEDYADGAAFQKEVVEAYEKIGKATAK
;
A
#
# COMPACT_ATOMS: atom_id res chain seq x y z
N MET A 1 -79.69 -39.42 2.32
CA MET A 1 -78.88 -38.28 1.78
C MET A 1 -78.14 -37.43 2.84
N LYS A 2 -78.16 -37.67 4.15
CA LYS A 2 -77.54 -36.87 5.20
C LYS A 2 -76.11 -37.37 5.62
N LYS A 3 -75.69 -38.59 5.23
CA LYS A 3 -74.32 -39.12 5.61
C LYS A 3 -73.20 -38.78 4.64
N ALA A 4 -73.47 -38.29 3.41
CA ALA A 4 -72.47 -37.97 2.43
C ALA A 4 -71.87 -36.58 2.62
N TYR A 5 -72.52 -35.63 3.28
CA TYR A 5 -72.00 -34.25 3.48
C TYR A 5 -71.10 -34.12 4.67
N THR A 6 -71.06 -35.02 5.63
CA THR A 6 -70.26 -34.99 6.83
C THR A 6 -68.78 -35.46 6.57
N LEU A 7 -68.57 -36.37 5.64
CA LEU A 7 -67.28 -36.89 5.28
C LEU A 7 -66.47 -35.90 4.42
N ALA A 8 -67.13 -35.14 3.55
CA ALA A 8 -66.46 -34.13 2.71
C ALA A 8 -66.00 -32.92 3.48
N SER A 9 -66.68 -32.55 4.59
CA SER A 9 -66.26 -31.40 5.45
C SER A 9 -65.10 -31.74 6.37
N ALA A 10 -64.93 -32.99 6.81
CA ALA A 10 -63.85 -33.48 7.63
C ALA A 10 -62.53 -33.59 6.82
N MET A 11 -62.60 -34.10 5.59
CA MET A 11 -61.43 -34.18 4.69
C MET A 11 -60.92 -32.80 4.25
N ARG A 12 -61.85 -31.84 4.05
CA ARG A 12 -61.47 -30.46 3.68
C ARG A 12 -60.75 -29.71 4.83
N ARG A 13 -61.10 -29.98 6.09
CA ARG A 13 -60.38 -29.39 7.26
C ARG A 13 -59.04 -30.03 7.53
N GLN A 14 -58.80 -31.29 7.23
CA GLN A 14 -57.47 -31.92 7.36
C GLN A 14 -56.55 -31.55 6.25
N LEU A 15 -57.00 -31.28 5.02
CA LEU A 15 -56.19 -30.80 3.92
C LEU A 15 -55.75 -29.34 4.08
N MET A 16 -56.53 -28.47 4.72
CA MET A 16 -56.14 -27.10 5.02
C MET A 16 -55.19 -26.99 6.22
N GLY A 17 -55.20 -27.95 7.15
CA GLY A 17 -54.25 -28.02 8.26
C GLY A 17 -52.85 -28.50 7.87
N ALA A 18 -52.75 -29.36 6.82
CA ALA A 18 -51.47 -29.87 6.33
C ALA A 18 -50.72 -28.89 5.42
N LEU A 19 -51.41 -27.95 4.76
CA LEU A 19 -50.76 -26.90 3.94
C LEU A 19 -50.23 -25.72 4.76
N ALA A 20 -50.66 -25.54 6.02
CA ALA A 20 -50.23 -24.42 6.87
C ALA A 20 -48.96 -24.71 7.66
N LEU A 21 -48.49 -25.96 7.72
CA LEU A 21 -47.25 -26.33 8.44
C LEU A 21 -45.98 -26.41 7.57
N THR A 22 -46.08 -26.27 6.25
CA THR A 22 -44.94 -26.34 5.34
C THR A 22 -44.36 -24.96 4.95
N ALA A 23 -44.91 -23.85 5.46
CA ALA A 23 -44.55 -22.49 5.06
C ALA A 23 -43.56 -21.76 6.00
N LEU A 24 -42.94 -22.45 6.95
CA LEU A 24 -42.01 -21.79 7.93
C LEU A 24 -40.63 -22.44 8.05
N ALA A 25 -40.19 -23.15 7.02
CA ALA A 25 -38.77 -23.48 6.88
C ALA A 25 -38.15 -22.54 5.84
N THR A 26 -38.17 -21.23 6.08
CA THR A 26 -37.17 -20.37 5.48
C THR A 26 -35.85 -20.81 6.09
N PRO A 27 -34.87 -21.25 5.28
CA PRO A 27 -33.51 -21.34 5.82
C PRO A 27 -33.20 -19.94 6.30
N ALA A 28 -33.09 -19.76 7.61
CA ALA A 28 -32.39 -18.64 8.18
C ALA A 28 -30.94 -18.82 7.69
N TRP A 29 -30.64 -18.26 6.54
CA TRP A 29 -29.26 -17.93 6.20
C TRP A 29 -28.84 -16.94 7.27
N SER A 30 -28.30 -17.51 8.35
CA SER A 30 -27.54 -16.78 9.33
C SER A 30 -26.46 -16.09 8.53
N ALA A 31 -26.66 -14.82 8.21
CA ALA A 31 -25.59 -13.93 7.82
C ALA A 31 -24.73 -13.71 9.08
N SER A 32 -24.14 -14.79 9.63
CA SER A 32 -23.04 -14.68 10.56
C SER A 32 -21.80 -14.34 9.73
N GLY A 33 -21.74 -13.08 9.32
CA GLY A 33 -20.52 -12.52 8.75
C GLY A 33 -19.40 -12.73 9.77
N TRP A 34 -18.19 -13.02 9.29
CA TRP A 34 -17.02 -13.12 10.15
C TRP A 34 -16.85 -11.82 10.97
N VAL A 35 -16.60 -11.96 12.27
CA VAL A 35 -16.28 -10.86 13.18
C VAL A 35 -15.06 -11.29 13.99
N PRO A 36 -14.01 -10.45 14.10
CA PRO A 36 -12.81 -10.83 14.81
C PRO A 36 -13.07 -10.98 16.32
N THR A 37 -12.49 -12.03 16.91
CA THR A 37 -12.60 -12.36 18.33
C THR A 37 -11.27 -12.31 19.07
N GLN A 38 -10.16 -12.08 18.35
CA GLN A 38 -8.80 -11.93 18.88
C GLN A 38 -8.08 -10.78 18.16
N PRO A 39 -6.98 -10.25 18.71
CA PRO A 39 -6.25 -9.12 18.11
C PRO A 39 -5.84 -9.38 16.67
N ILE A 40 -5.98 -8.36 15.81
CA ILE A 40 -5.49 -8.35 14.43
C ILE A 40 -4.10 -7.73 14.43
N THR A 41 -3.14 -8.38 13.78
CA THR A 41 -1.78 -7.86 13.62
C THR A 41 -1.57 -7.31 12.22
N ILE A 42 -1.13 -6.06 12.10
CA ILE A 42 -0.67 -5.46 10.84
C ILE A 42 0.86 -5.51 10.82
N LEU A 43 1.42 -6.32 9.94
CA LEU A 43 2.85 -6.38 9.68
C LEU A 43 3.30 -5.17 8.86
N VAL A 44 4.47 -4.61 9.17
CA VAL A 44 5.10 -3.51 8.45
C VAL A 44 6.53 -3.92 8.10
N GLY A 45 6.88 -3.92 6.81
CA GLY A 45 8.17 -4.39 6.30
C GLY A 45 9.34 -3.41 6.45
N PHE A 46 9.12 -2.27 7.13
CA PHE A 46 10.09 -1.20 7.29
C PHE A 46 10.23 -0.78 8.76
N ALA A 47 11.31 -0.03 9.03
CA ALA A 47 11.56 0.51 10.38
C ALA A 47 10.43 1.47 10.81
N PRO A 48 10.20 1.60 12.13
CA PRO A 48 9.26 2.57 12.67
C PRO A 48 9.51 4.00 12.16
N GLY A 49 8.44 4.77 11.95
CA GLY A 49 8.47 6.17 11.51
C GLY A 49 8.47 6.38 10.00
N GLY A 50 8.66 5.33 9.19
CA GLY A 50 8.48 5.39 7.73
C GLY A 50 7.00 5.45 7.33
N SER A 51 6.72 5.74 6.04
CA SER A 51 5.37 5.89 5.49
C SER A 51 4.44 4.71 5.82
N ALA A 52 4.89 3.48 5.59
CA ALA A 52 4.10 2.26 5.88
C ALA A 52 3.75 2.12 7.36
N ASP A 53 4.69 2.44 8.27
CA ASP A 53 4.47 2.39 9.72
C ASP A 53 3.46 3.45 10.18
N GLN A 54 3.60 4.69 9.67
CA GLN A 54 2.67 5.77 9.98
C GLN A 54 1.25 5.43 9.53
N ILE A 55 1.08 4.94 8.30
CA ILE A 55 -0.22 4.51 7.75
C ILE A 55 -0.83 3.39 8.61
N ALA A 56 -0.05 2.35 8.93
CA ALA A 56 -0.53 1.23 9.75
C ALA A 56 -1.03 1.69 11.13
N ARG A 57 -0.26 2.55 11.81
CA ARG A 57 -0.63 3.09 13.13
C ARG A 57 -1.85 3.98 13.08
N GLN A 58 -1.98 4.80 12.04
CA GLN A 58 -3.15 5.68 11.89
C GLN A 58 -4.41 4.89 11.51
N LEU A 59 -4.30 3.86 10.67
CA LEU A 59 -5.43 2.94 10.42
C LEU A 59 -5.83 2.19 11.68
N SER A 60 -4.87 1.69 12.46
CA SER A 60 -5.12 1.04 13.74
C SER A 60 -5.86 1.97 14.72
N ALA A 61 -5.37 3.20 14.88
CA ALA A 61 -6.00 4.19 15.75
C ALA A 61 -7.41 4.59 15.26
N ALA A 62 -7.59 4.77 13.96
CA ALA A 62 -8.87 5.12 13.35
C ALA A 62 -9.90 3.98 13.46
N ALA A 63 -9.44 2.72 13.44
CA ALA A 63 -10.30 1.53 13.55
C ALA A 63 -10.68 1.16 14.98
N GLN A 64 -10.13 1.82 16.01
CA GLN A 64 -10.25 1.42 17.43
C GLN A 64 -11.71 1.28 17.91
N ASN A 65 -12.64 2.10 17.40
CA ASN A 65 -14.06 2.06 17.79
C ASN A 65 -14.94 1.37 16.72
N ILE A 66 -14.33 0.77 15.70
CA ILE A 66 -15.01 0.11 14.57
C ILE A 66 -14.79 -1.39 14.67
N ILE A 67 -13.55 -1.81 14.89
CA ILE A 67 -13.16 -3.21 15.06
C ILE A 67 -13.22 -3.55 16.56
N PRO A 68 -13.95 -4.62 16.97
CA PRO A 68 -14.20 -4.91 18.38
C PRO A 68 -12.99 -5.50 19.14
N VAL A 69 -11.86 -5.65 18.46
CA VAL A 69 -10.61 -6.21 19.01
C VAL A 69 -9.44 -5.25 18.75
N PRO A 70 -8.33 -5.33 19.52
CA PRO A 70 -7.14 -4.53 19.24
C PRO A 70 -6.56 -4.79 17.85
N VAL A 71 -6.16 -3.72 17.15
CA VAL A 71 -5.36 -3.79 15.92
C VAL A 71 -3.92 -3.39 16.27
N ILE A 72 -2.98 -4.32 16.17
CA ILE A 72 -1.60 -4.19 16.64
C ILE A 72 -0.68 -4.02 15.44
N VAL A 73 0.23 -3.05 15.49
CA VAL A 73 1.24 -2.82 14.44
C VAL A 73 2.57 -3.43 14.85
N LEU A 74 3.12 -4.33 14.01
CA LEU A 74 4.37 -5.02 14.25
C LEU A 74 5.36 -4.78 13.09
N ASN A 75 6.47 -4.10 13.37
CA ASN A 75 7.52 -3.89 12.39
C ASN A 75 8.43 -5.12 12.26
N ARG A 76 8.58 -5.64 11.04
CA ARG A 76 9.54 -6.68 10.64
C ARG A 76 10.37 -6.16 9.47
N ALA A 77 11.24 -5.21 9.78
CA ALA A 77 12.04 -4.51 8.78
C ALA A 77 13.14 -5.38 8.18
N GLY A 78 13.40 -5.20 6.90
CA GLY A 78 14.53 -5.79 6.20
C GLY A 78 14.23 -6.20 4.76
N ALA A 79 15.30 -6.29 3.95
CA ALA A 79 15.26 -6.72 2.55
C ALA A 79 14.15 -6.01 1.73
N ALA A 80 14.07 -4.66 1.85
CA ALA A 80 13.03 -3.82 1.22
C ALA A 80 11.58 -4.31 1.47
N GLY A 81 11.30 -4.84 2.67
CA GLY A 81 9.97 -5.27 3.11
C GLY A 81 9.68 -6.76 2.91
N THR A 82 10.52 -7.50 2.20
CA THR A 82 10.23 -8.91 1.86
C THR A 82 10.21 -9.85 3.06
N ILE A 83 10.89 -9.53 4.18
CA ILE A 83 10.82 -10.33 5.41
C ILE A 83 9.39 -10.35 5.98
N ALA A 84 8.73 -9.19 6.03
CA ALA A 84 7.35 -9.11 6.50
C ALA A 84 6.37 -9.68 5.48
N ALA A 85 6.59 -9.46 4.18
CA ALA A 85 5.78 -10.03 3.10
C ALA A 85 5.82 -11.57 3.11
N GLN A 86 7.01 -12.18 3.30
CA GLN A 86 7.14 -13.62 3.46
C GLN A 86 6.38 -14.12 4.70
N ALA A 87 6.51 -13.42 5.83
CA ALA A 87 5.79 -13.79 7.05
C ALA A 87 4.26 -13.71 6.88
N LEU A 88 3.76 -12.79 6.04
CA LEU A 88 2.35 -12.78 5.65
C LEU A 88 2.00 -13.96 4.76
N ALA A 89 2.80 -14.24 3.72
CA ALA A 89 2.54 -15.36 2.79
C ALA A 89 2.45 -16.72 3.53
N ASP A 90 3.21 -16.88 4.61
CA ASP A 90 3.23 -18.07 5.46
C ASP A 90 2.13 -18.08 6.55
N ALA A 91 1.38 -16.97 6.70
CA ALA A 91 0.34 -16.85 7.72
C ALA A 91 -0.95 -17.58 7.31
N LYS A 92 -1.81 -17.87 8.31
CA LYS A 92 -3.14 -18.45 8.04
C LYS A 92 -4.05 -17.41 7.39
N PRO A 93 -4.88 -17.80 6.40
CA PRO A 93 -5.79 -16.89 5.72
C PRO A 93 -7.09 -16.65 6.52
N ASP A 94 -6.96 -16.33 7.80
CA ASP A 94 -8.07 -16.22 8.77
C ASP A 94 -8.43 -14.77 9.15
N GLY A 95 -7.72 -13.77 8.57
CA GLY A 95 -7.98 -12.34 8.80
C GLY A 95 -7.26 -11.73 10.01
N TYR A 96 -6.50 -12.51 10.78
CA TYR A 96 -5.80 -12.00 11.98
C TYR A 96 -4.37 -11.51 11.73
N THR A 97 -3.82 -11.83 10.56
CA THR A 97 -2.53 -11.29 10.12
C THR A 97 -2.73 -10.54 8.81
N LEU A 98 -2.45 -9.25 8.83
CA LEU A 98 -2.48 -8.35 7.69
C LEU A 98 -1.09 -7.74 7.48
N PHE A 99 -0.91 -7.07 6.35
CA PHE A 99 0.34 -6.43 5.98
C PHE A 99 0.07 -5.12 5.24
N ILE A 100 0.87 -4.07 5.48
CA ILE A 100 0.88 -2.88 4.61
C ILE A 100 1.71 -3.20 3.37
N GLY A 101 1.02 -3.49 2.28
CA GLY A 101 1.57 -3.83 0.97
C GLY A 101 1.26 -2.81 -0.11
N GLY A 102 1.64 -3.13 -1.34
CA GLY A 102 1.49 -2.25 -2.51
C GLY A 102 2.76 -1.49 -2.87
N GLY A 103 3.80 -1.60 -2.05
CA GLY A 103 5.10 -0.99 -2.26
C GLY A 103 6.13 -1.95 -2.85
N SER A 104 7.37 -1.78 -2.41
CA SER A 104 8.55 -2.49 -2.91
C SER A 104 8.39 -4.00 -2.97
N GLU A 105 7.89 -4.59 -1.90
CA GLU A 105 7.76 -6.03 -1.66
C GLU A 105 6.77 -6.72 -2.60
N THR A 106 5.84 -5.96 -3.18
CA THR A 106 4.84 -6.48 -4.11
C THR A 106 4.99 -5.97 -5.54
N THR A 107 5.82 -4.94 -5.79
CA THR A 107 5.90 -4.31 -7.12
C THR A 107 7.30 -4.30 -7.73
N SER A 108 8.38 -4.28 -6.95
CA SER A 108 9.72 -4.09 -7.50
C SER A 108 10.76 -5.14 -7.10
N VAL A 109 10.83 -5.55 -5.84
CA VAL A 109 11.94 -6.39 -5.34
C VAL A 109 12.11 -7.70 -6.10
N GLY A 110 11.02 -8.31 -6.59
CA GLY A 110 11.06 -9.56 -7.36
C GLY A 110 11.83 -9.47 -8.69
N HIS A 111 12.09 -8.27 -9.19
CA HIS A 111 12.87 -8.04 -10.40
C HIS A 111 14.38 -7.93 -10.13
N PHE A 112 14.77 -7.76 -8.88
CA PHE A 112 16.16 -7.62 -8.44
C PHE A 112 16.64 -8.81 -7.61
N ASN A 113 15.73 -9.47 -6.90
CA ASN A 113 16.03 -10.53 -5.95
C ASN A 113 15.09 -11.73 -6.12
N LYS A 114 15.62 -12.94 -5.85
CA LYS A 114 14.77 -14.13 -5.79
C LYS A 114 13.90 -14.06 -4.53
N LEU A 115 12.60 -14.23 -4.71
CA LEU A 115 11.62 -14.28 -3.62
C LEU A 115 11.14 -15.72 -3.40
N ASN A 116 10.68 -16.01 -2.18
CA ASN A 116 10.03 -17.28 -1.84
C ASN A 116 8.49 -17.18 -1.90
N TYR A 117 7.96 -16.05 -2.37
CA TYR A 117 6.55 -15.82 -2.65
C TYR A 117 6.39 -15.16 -4.03
N ASP A 118 5.22 -15.27 -4.64
CA ASP A 118 4.88 -14.54 -5.86
C ASP A 118 4.11 -13.25 -5.48
N PRO A 119 4.66 -12.06 -5.75
CA PRO A 119 4.00 -10.79 -5.44
C PRO A 119 2.59 -10.64 -6.03
N ARG A 120 2.28 -11.36 -7.11
CA ARG A 120 1.02 -11.28 -7.84
C ARG A 120 -0.07 -12.20 -7.30
N THR A 121 0.31 -13.27 -6.60
CA THR A 121 -0.63 -14.36 -6.22
C THR A 121 -0.59 -14.78 -4.76
N SER A 122 0.48 -14.45 -4.01
CA SER A 122 0.63 -14.87 -2.62
C SER A 122 -0.16 -14.06 -1.61
N PHE A 123 -0.89 -13.02 -2.07
CA PHE A 123 -1.64 -12.12 -1.21
C PHE A 123 -3.08 -11.93 -1.67
N THR A 124 -3.95 -11.63 -0.71
CA THR A 124 -5.33 -11.18 -0.94
C THR A 124 -5.40 -9.71 -0.55
N PRO A 125 -5.45 -8.76 -1.50
CA PRO A 125 -5.62 -7.34 -1.20
C PRO A 125 -7.00 -7.07 -0.60
N VAL A 126 -7.02 -6.25 0.46
CA VAL A 126 -8.23 -5.86 1.18
C VAL A 126 -8.69 -4.47 0.78
N ILE A 127 -7.79 -3.50 0.87
CA ILE A 127 -8.09 -2.09 0.59
C ILE A 127 -6.79 -1.33 0.29
N LYS A 128 -6.79 -0.50 -0.75
CA LYS A 128 -5.77 0.53 -0.97
C LYS A 128 -6.17 1.81 -0.24
N VAL A 129 -5.21 2.47 0.39
CA VAL A 129 -5.47 3.68 1.19
C VAL A 129 -4.70 4.91 0.70
N SER A 130 -3.58 4.71 -0.01
CA SER A 130 -2.79 5.82 -0.52
C SER A 130 -1.95 5.46 -1.74
N ARG A 131 -1.56 6.51 -2.45
CA ARG A 131 -0.59 6.51 -3.55
C ARG A 131 0.36 7.68 -3.33
N ALA A 132 1.65 7.44 -3.41
CA ALA A 132 2.66 8.48 -3.30
C ALA A 132 3.61 8.43 -4.50
N PRO A 133 3.86 9.56 -5.19
CA PRO A 133 4.92 9.61 -6.19
C PRO A 133 6.28 9.43 -5.52
N SER A 134 7.22 8.81 -6.23
CA SER A 134 8.62 8.89 -5.85
C SER A 134 9.12 10.32 -6.10
N ILE A 135 9.85 10.89 -5.15
CA ILE A 135 10.46 12.23 -5.23
C ILE A 135 11.96 12.07 -5.17
N LEU A 136 12.69 12.71 -6.09
CA LEU A 136 14.12 12.94 -5.93
C LEU A 136 14.32 14.29 -5.28
N ALA A 137 15.05 14.30 -4.16
CA ALA A 137 15.34 15.51 -3.40
C ALA A 137 16.85 15.60 -3.08
N VAL A 138 17.29 16.82 -2.78
CA VAL A 138 18.66 17.16 -2.38
C VAL A 138 18.66 17.91 -1.05
N GLY A 139 19.80 17.98 -0.38
CA GLY A 139 19.96 18.84 0.80
C GLY A 139 19.82 20.33 0.45
N ALA A 140 19.47 21.16 1.44
CA ALA A 140 19.27 22.61 1.23
C ALA A 140 20.48 23.29 0.58
N ASP A 141 21.69 22.91 1.02
CA ASP A 141 22.95 23.48 0.55
C ASP A 141 23.54 22.75 -0.67
N SER A 142 22.73 21.93 -1.35
CA SER A 142 23.18 21.16 -2.51
C SER A 142 23.63 22.06 -3.65
N ARG A 143 24.71 21.63 -4.33
CA ARG A 143 25.20 22.25 -5.56
C ARG A 143 24.25 22.13 -6.76
N PHE A 144 23.28 21.23 -6.72
CA PHE A 144 22.30 21.06 -7.77
C PHE A 144 21.14 22.04 -7.59
N ALA A 145 21.04 23.04 -8.47
CA ALA A 145 19.95 24.01 -8.43
C ALA A 145 18.60 23.38 -8.80
N ASP A 146 18.60 22.46 -9.75
CA ASP A 146 17.43 21.78 -10.31
C ASP A 146 17.79 20.37 -10.80
N MET A 147 16.81 19.68 -11.38
CA MET A 147 16.98 18.33 -11.91
C MET A 147 17.88 18.28 -13.14
N GLN A 148 17.90 19.34 -13.97
CA GLN A 148 18.74 19.43 -15.16
C GLN A 148 20.22 19.50 -14.77
N ALA A 149 20.57 20.28 -13.74
CA ALA A 149 21.94 20.37 -13.22
C ALA A 149 22.43 19.01 -12.69
N LEU A 150 21.57 18.27 -11.97
CA LEU A 150 21.90 16.93 -11.49
C LEU A 150 22.11 15.95 -12.65
N MET A 151 21.21 15.93 -13.62
CA MET A 151 21.33 15.05 -14.80
C MET A 151 22.58 15.38 -15.64
N ALA A 152 22.91 16.66 -15.79
CA ALA A 152 24.10 17.09 -16.54
C ALA A 152 25.40 16.59 -15.89
N GLU A 153 25.51 16.69 -14.56
CA GLU A 153 26.67 16.16 -13.83
C GLU A 153 26.72 14.63 -13.88
N ALA A 154 25.60 13.93 -13.64
CA ALA A 154 25.55 12.48 -13.69
C ALA A 154 25.85 11.92 -15.10
N LYS A 155 25.60 12.69 -16.15
CA LYS A 155 25.94 12.33 -17.53
C LYS A 155 27.43 12.47 -17.82
N THR A 156 28.06 13.53 -17.33
CA THR A 156 29.50 13.81 -17.57
C THR A 156 30.41 13.07 -16.60
N GLN A 157 29.90 12.70 -15.43
CA GLN A 157 30.63 12.00 -14.37
C GLN A 157 29.82 10.80 -13.86
N PRO A 158 29.79 9.68 -14.59
CA PRO A 158 29.05 8.48 -14.18
C PRO A 158 29.47 8.02 -12.77
N GLU A 159 28.48 7.59 -11.97
CA GLU A 159 28.64 7.08 -10.59
C GLU A 159 29.27 8.09 -9.59
N LYS A 160 29.37 9.38 -9.95
CA LYS A 160 29.80 10.44 -9.01
C LYS A 160 28.66 11.01 -8.19
N VAL A 161 27.49 11.19 -8.80
CA VAL A 161 26.29 11.65 -8.10
C VAL A 161 25.69 10.48 -7.32
N SER A 162 25.72 10.57 -6.00
CA SER A 162 25.15 9.53 -5.13
C SER A 162 23.67 9.76 -4.84
N TYR A 163 22.92 8.66 -4.67
CA TYR A 163 21.55 8.72 -4.18
C TYR A 163 21.25 7.67 -3.12
N GLY A 164 20.46 8.07 -2.13
CA GLY A 164 19.92 7.18 -1.10
C GLY A 164 18.56 6.60 -1.49
N SER A 165 18.29 5.36 -1.09
CA SER A 165 16.98 4.73 -1.15
C SER A 165 16.68 3.94 0.13
N THR A 166 15.46 3.41 0.25
CA THR A 166 15.03 2.58 1.41
C THR A 166 15.47 1.12 1.32
N GLY A 167 16.39 0.79 0.42
CA GLY A 167 16.96 -0.54 0.26
C GLY A 167 17.08 -0.98 -1.19
N GLU A 168 17.97 -1.94 -1.43
CA GLU A 168 18.19 -2.51 -2.75
C GLU A 168 16.93 -3.24 -3.26
N GLY A 169 16.61 -3.04 -4.55
CA GLY A 169 15.40 -3.59 -5.18
C GLY A 169 14.10 -2.91 -4.73
N GLY A 170 14.15 -2.01 -3.74
CA GLY A 170 12.98 -1.26 -3.30
C GLY A 170 12.43 -0.32 -4.38
N ILE A 171 11.20 0.19 -4.17
CA ILE A 171 10.49 1.02 -5.16
C ILE A 171 11.32 2.25 -5.59
N PHE A 172 12.03 2.88 -4.66
CA PHE A 172 12.88 4.04 -4.94
C PHE A 172 14.14 3.68 -5.72
N HIS A 173 14.74 2.50 -5.45
CA HIS A 173 15.84 1.97 -6.27
C HIS A 173 15.34 1.60 -7.67
N ALA A 174 14.17 0.96 -7.78
CA ALA A 174 13.57 0.66 -9.07
C ALA A 174 13.27 1.92 -9.89
N THR A 175 12.74 2.98 -9.23
CA THR A 175 12.50 4.28 -9.87
C THR A 175 13.81 4.88 -10.41
N ALA A 176 14.89 4.85 -9.61
CA ALA A 176 16.20 5.30 -10.03
C ALA A 176 16.74 4.48 -11.21
N THR A 177 16.61 3.13 -11.16
CA THR A 177 17.06 2.24 -12.24
C THR A 177 16.33 2.52 -13.56
N VAL A 178 15.00 2.73 -13.51
CA VAL A 178 14.22 3.11 -14.70
C VAL A 178 14.64 4.49 -15.21
N PHE A 179 14.82 5.44 -14.30
CA PHE A 179 15.29 6.79 -14.64
C PHE A 179 16.67 6.77 -15.30
N GLU A 180 17.63 6.01 -14.78
CA GLU A 180 18.96 5.84 -15.36
C GLU A 180 18.89 5.24 -16.76
N LYS A 181 18.01 4.23 -16.96
CA LYS A 181 17.81 3.58 -18.26
C LYS A 181 17.24 4.53 -19.31
N GLU A 182 16.21 5.32 -18.93
CA GLU A 182 15.55 6.28 -19.83
C GLU A 182 16.45 7.48 -20.20
N THR A 183 17.36 7.87 -19.32
CA THR A 183 18.21 9.05 -19.51
C THR A 183 19.62 8.71 -19.97
N GLY A 184 20.05 7.46 -19.82
CA GLY A 184 21.42 7.01 -20.06
C GLY A 184 22.46 7.51 -19.06
N ILE A 185 22.03 8.11 -17.92
CA ILE A 185 22.92 8.49 -16.83
C ILE A 185 23.22 7.32 -15.91
N LYS A 186 24.24 7.48 -15.06
CA LYS A 186 24.59 6.53 -13.99
C LYS A 186 24.84 7.27 -12.70
N MET A 187 24.16 6.85 -11.62
CA MET A 187 24.29 7.39 -10.28
C MET A 187 24.79 6.30 -9.32
N LEU A 188 25.43 6.69 -8.22
CA LEU A 188 25.90 5.76 -7.19
C LEU A 188 24.79 5.48 -6.19
N HIS A 189 24.28 4.25 -6.18
CA HIS A 189 23.24 3.84 -5.24
C HIS A 189 23.80 3.54 -3.84
N ILE A 190 23.22 4.17 -2.81
CA ILE A 190 23.50 3.90 -1.38
C ILE A 190 22.20 3.41 -0.71
N PRO A 191 22.07 2.09 -0.43
CA PRO A 191 20.88 1.54 0.21
C PRO A 191 20.87 1.79 1.72
N TYR A 192 19.75 2.26 2.27
CA TYR A 192 19.52 2.48 3.70
C TYR A 192 18.41 1.56 4.23
N LYS A 193 18.40 1.33 5.56
CA LYS A 193 17.36 0.53 6.25
C LYS A 193 16.09 1.36 6.53
N GLY A 194 15.57 2.07 5.52
CA GLY A 194 14.36 2.89 5.62
C GLY A 194 14.59 4.37 5.36
N ALA A 195 13.48 5.11 5.20
CA ALA A 195 13.50 6.51 4.78
C ALA A 195 14.22 7.43 5.77
N ALA A 196 14.01 7.27 7.07
CA ALA A 196 14.61 8.14 8.08
C ALA A 196 16.16 8.13 8.00
N ALA A 197 16.76 6.95 7.80
CA ALA A 197 18.21 6.83 7.67
C ALA A 197 18.72 7.50 6.39
N ALA A 198 18.02 7.34 5.26
CA ALA A 198 18.37 8.00 4.00
C ALA A 198 18.26 9.52 4.11
N MET A 199 17.17 10.02 4.72
CA MET A 199 16.97 11.46 4.92
C MET A 199 18.01 12.07 5.86
N ASN A 200 18.40 11.40 6.94
CA ASN A 200 19.46 11.85 7.82
C ASN A 200 20.81 11.93 7.09
N ALA A 201 21.13 10.95 6.26
CA ALA A 201 22.34 10.97 5.43
C ALA A 201 22.32 12.11 4.40
N LEU A 202 21.15 12.38 3.79
CA LEU A 202 20.96 13.50 2.87
C LEU A 202 21.18 14.85 3.56
N VAL A 203 20.52 15.07 4.70
CA VAL A 203 20.67 16.32 5.48
C VAL A 203 22.08 16.49 6.04
N GLY A 204 22.77 15.38 6.34
CA GLY A 204 24.16 15.35 6.79
C GLY A 204 25.19 15.49 5.67
N GLY A 205 24.76 15.63 4.40
CA GLY A 205 25.68 15.76 3.25
C GLY A 205 26.50 14.49 2.95
N GLN A 206 26.08 13.32 3.44
CA GLN A 206 26.76 12.05 3.18
C GLN A 206 26.42 11.48 1.80
N ILE A 207 25.31 11.92 1.22
CA ILE A 207 24.85 11.59 -0.12
C ILE A 207 24.36 12.87 -0.81
N ASP A 208 24.43 12.91 -2.13
CA ASP A 208 24.06 14.08 -2.93
C ASP A 208 22.55 14.25 -3.05
N SER A 209 21.83 13.14 -3.15
CA SER A 209 20.38 13.11 -3.35
C SER A 209 19.74 11.91 -2.67
N ALA A 210 18.41 11.91 -2.53
CA ALA A 210 17.67 10.75 -2.05
C ALA A 210 16.31 10.64 -2.73
N PHE A 211 15.89 9.41 -2.99
CA PHE A 211 14.52 9.10 -3.35
C PHE A 211 13.71 8.79 -2.10
N GLY A 212 12.47 9.28 -2.06
CA GLY A 212 11.51 9.02 -0.98
C GLY A 212 10.10 9.45 -1.35
N ALA A 213 9.15 9.28 -0.42
CA ALA A 213 7.79 9.77 -0.54
C ALA A 213 7.64 11.15 0.14
N TYR A 214 6.62 11.91 -0.25
CA TYR A 214 6.41 13.26 0.29
C TYR A 214 6.24 13.26 1.82
N GLU A 215 5.41 12.38 2.34
CA GLU A 215 5.16 12.25 3.78
C GLU A 215 6.42 11.93 4.60
N GLU A 216 7.42 11.32 3.98
CA GLU A 216 8.71 11.01 4.60
C GLU A 216 9.65 12.25 4.62
N MET A 217 9.46 13.15 3.66
CA MET A 217 10.29 14.36 3.47
C MET A 217 9.65 15.64 3.98
N LYS A 218 8.33 15.66 4.14
CA LYS A 218 7.54 16.87 4.42
C LYS A 218 8.12 17.73 5.55
N GLY A 219 8.42 17.13 6.69
CA GLY A 219 8.98 17.89 7.82
C GLY A 219 10.33 18.55 7.52
N LEU A 220 11.14 17.92 6.67
CA LEU A 220 12.44 18.47 6.25
C LEU A 220 12.27 19.53 5.15
N ILE A 221 11.29 19.36 4.27
CA ILE A 221 10.93 20.36 3.24
C ILE A 221 10.37 21.61 3.91
N ASP A 222 9.42 21.45 4.84
CA ASP A 222 8.82 22.57 5.59
C ASP A 222 9.88 23.34 6.42
N ALA A 223 10.89 22.63 6.93
CA ALA A 223 12.03 23.22 7.65
C ALA A 223 13.11 23.79 6.73
N GLY A 224 12.95 23.73 5.40
CA GLY A 224 13.95 24.19 4.44
C GLY A 224 15.26 23.41 4.46
N ARG A 225 15.26 22.15 5.00
CA ARG A 225 16.47 21.32 5.10
C ARG A 225 16.68 20.44 3.87
N VAL A 226 15.62 20.17 3.13
CA VAL A 226 15.59 19.34 1.93
C VAL A 226 14.81 20.05 0.84
N ARG A 227 15.27 20.00 -0.39
CA ARG A 227 14.63 20.59 -1.57
C ARG A 227 14.31 19.50 -2.59
N PRO A 228 13.02 19.26 -2.91
CA PRO A 228 12.61 18.37 -3.98
C PRO A 228 13.01 18.95 -5.35
N LEU A 229 13.54 18.11 -6.23
CA LEU A 229 13.93 18.50 -7.59
C LEU A 229 12.93 18.05 -8.65
N ALA A 230 12.37 16.84 -8.49
CA ALA A 230 11.39 16.29 -9.44
C ALA A 230 10.50 15.23 -8.82
N LEU A 231 9.30 15.08 -9.38
CA LEU A 231 8.33 14.03 -9.08
C LEU A 231 8.36 12.96 -10.19
N PHE A 232 8.39 11.71 -9.80
CA PHE A 232 8.30 10.56 -10.71
C PHE A 232 6.85 10.07 -10.79
N SER A 233 5.96 10.93 -11.28
CA SER A 233 4.52 10.70 -11.39
C SER A 233 3.96 11.31 -12.67
N GLY A 234 2.73 10.91 -13.03
CA GLY A 234 2.02 11.45 -14.20
C GLY A 234 1.50 12.88 -14.02
N SER A 235 1.45 13.39 -12.79
CA SER A 235 0.98 14.75 -12.47
C SER A 235 1.72 15.30 -11.25
N ARG A 236 1.71 16.63 -11.11
CA ARG A 236 2.28 17.30 -9.93
C ARG A 236 1.48 16.97 -8.68
N LEU A 237 2.19 16.96 -7.55
CA LEU A 237 1.58 16.82 -6.23
C LEU A 237 0.98 18.16 -5.81
N PRO A 238 -0.29 18.25 -5.38
CA PRO A 238 -0.90 19.51 -4.94
C PRO A 238 -0.12 20.21 -3.80
N ALA A 239 0.55 19.44 -2.96
CA ALA A 239 1.40 19.96 -1.89
C ALA A 239 2.76 20.53 -2.37
N LEU A 240 3.15 20.24 -3.60
CA LEU A 240 4.40 20.68 -4.24
C LEU A 240 4.12 21.22 -5.66
N PRO A 241 3.32 22.30 -5.80
CA PRO A 241 2.84 22.76 -7.11
C PRO A 241 3.97 23.26 -8.02
N ASP A 242 5.08 23.70 -7.45
CA ASP A 242 6.22 24.24 -8.18
C ASP A 242 7.26 23.18 -8.57
N VAL A 243 7.14 21.96 -8.05
CA VAL A 243 8.07 20.85 -8.37
C VAL A 243 7.60 20.14 -9.64
N PRO A 244 8.43 20.12 -10.71
CA PRO A 244 8.05 19.49 -11.97
C PRO A 244 8.00 17.97 -11.86
N THR A 245 7.20 17.34 -12.72
CA THR A 245 7.28 15.90 -12.95
C THR A 245 8.40 15.57 -13.92
N MET A 246 8.94 14.36 -13.87
CA MET A 246 9.93 13.90 -14.86
C MET A 246 9.34 13.90 -16.28
N THR A 247 8.05 13.64 -16.43
CA THR A 247 7.36 13.73 -17.73
C THR A 247 7.37 15.15 -18.29
N GLU A 248 7.14 16.17 -17.46
CA GLU A 248 7.26 17.60 -17.85
C GLU A 248 8.69 17.97 -18.24
N LEU A 249 9.68 17.29 -17.67
CA LEU A 249 11.09 17.45 -18.01
C LEU A 249 11.53 16.60 -19.22
N GLY A 250 10.59 15.93 -19.90
CA GLY A 250 10.84 15.14 -21.11
C GLY A 250 11.29 13.70 -20.85
N VAL A 251 11.25 13.22 -19.60
CA VAL A 251 11.63 11.85 -19.24
C VAL A 251 10.38 11.08 -18.79
N PRO A 252 9.89 10.07 -19.53
CA PRO A 252 8.59 9.43 -19.29
C PRO A 252 8.66 8.38 -18.17
N VAL A 253 9.10 8.77 -16.97
CA VAL A 253 9.18 7.91 -15.80
C VAL A 253 8.15 8.33 -14.76
N ALA A 254 7.15 7.46 -14.53
CA ALA A 254 6.12 7.62 -13.51
C ALA A 254 5.94 6.29 -12.78
N ILE A 255 6.36 6.24 -11.52
CA ILE A 255 6.30 5.06 -10.65
C ILE A 255 5.80 5.49 -9.29
N ASP A 256 4.59 5.04 -8.96
CA ASP A 256 3.94 5.33 -7.69
C ASP A 256 4.24 4.27 -6.64
N ASN A 257 4.37 4.70 -5.41
CA ASN A 257 4.47 3.86 -4.23
C ASN A 257 3.09 3.74 -3.59
N MET A 258 2.37 2.67 -3.89
CA MET A 258 1.06 2.40 -3.32
C MET A 258 1.17 1.85 -1.89
N LYS A 259 0.12 2.08 -1.08
CA LYS A 259 -0.02 1.47 0.23
C LYS A 259 -1.46 1.03 0.46
N GLY A 260 -1.59 -0.19 0.96
CA GLY A 260 -2.88 -0.75 1.32
C GLY A 260 -2.74 -1.95 2.26
N LEU A 261 -3.84 -2.46 2.73
CA LEU A 261 -3.87 -3.67 3.54
C LEU A 261 -4.04 -4.90 2.64
N MET A 262 -3.24 -5.89 2.91
CA MET A 262 -3.28 -7.21 2.29
C MET A 262 -3.29 -8.29 3.37
N GLY A 263 -3.93 -9.40 3.09
CA GLY A 263 -3.82 -10.65 3.86
C GLY A 263 -3.15 -11.76 3.05
N PRO A 264 -2.94 -12.95 3.63
CA PRO A 264 -2.44 -14.10 2.90
C PRO A 264 -3.39 -14.52 1.78
N ALA A 265 -2.87 -15.20 0.77
CA ALA A 265 -3.71 -15.76 -0.29
C ALA A 265 -4.79 -16.70 0.26
N GLY A 266 -6.00 -16.65 -0.33
CA GLY A 266 -7.08 -17.55 0.01
C GLY A 266 -7.88 -17.16 1.25
N MET A 267 -7.85 -15.90 1.69
CA MET A 267 -8.79 -15.42 2.73
C MET A 267 -10.25 -15.58 2.26
N PRO A 268 -11.16 -16.06 3.15
CA PRO A 268 -12.59 -16.12 2.84
C PRO A 268 -13.18 -14.75 2.49
N GLU A 269 -14.14 -14.72 1.57
CA GLU A 269 -14.73 -13.46 1.08
C GLU A 269 -15.40 -12.63 2.17
N ASP A 270 -16.05 -13.28 3.14
CA ASP A 270 -16.70 -12.60 4.26
C ASP A 270 -15.68 -11.93 5.20
N VAL A 271 -14.50 -12.56 5.40
CA VAL A 271 -13.37 -11.98 6.11
C VAL A 271 -12.84 -10.73 5.39
N VAL A 272 -12.60 -10.86 4.08
CA VAL A 272 -12.10 -9.75 3.25
C VAL A 272 -13.09 -8.60 3.27
N ARG A 273 -14.39 -8.87 3.08
CA ARG A 273 -15.44 -7.85 3.09
C ARG A 273 -15.54 -7.14 4.43
N TYR A 274 -15.53 -7.87 5.55
CA TYR A 274 -15.56 -7.25 6.88
C TYR A 274 -14.37 -6.32 7.09
N LEU A 275 -13.15 -6.79 6.79
CA LEU A 275 -11.92 -5.99 6.95
C LEU A 275 -11.93 -4.77 6.04
N HIS A 276 -12.32 -4.95 4.77
CA HIS A 276 -12.48 -3.84 3.81
C HIS A 276 -13.42 -2.76 4.35
N ASP A 277 -14.63 -3.16 4.76
CA ASP A 277 -15.67 -2.22 5.19
C ASP A 277 -15.26 -1.50 6.49
N ALA A 278 -14.66 -2.22 7.44
CA ALA A 278 -14.16 -1.65 8.69
C ALA A 278 -13.04 -0.63 8.44
N PHE A 279 -12.04 -0.95 7.63
CA PHE A 279 -10.96 0.00 7.33
C PHE A 279 -11.40 1.14 6.41
N LYS A 280 -12.32 0.91 5.48
CA LYS A 280 -12.96 1.97 4.71
C LYS A 280 -13.70 2.95 5.61
N GLN A 281 -14.44 2.47 6.61
CA GLN A 281 -15.07 3.31 7.61
C GLN A 281 -14.02 4.04 8.47
N ALA A 282 -12.92 3.38 8.86
CA ALA A 282 -11.82 4.01 9.59
C ALA A 282 -11.23 5.21 8.82
N MET A 283 -11.10 5.11 7.50
CA MET A 283 -10.66 6.22 6.64
C MET A 283 -11.64 7.41 6.60
N GLN A 284 -12.87 7.27 7.08
CA GLN A 284 -13.83 8.37 7.18
C GLN A 284 -13.81 9.05 8.56
N THR A 285 -13.10 8.50 9.54
CA THR A 285 -13.04 9.07 10.89
C THR A 285 -12.23 10.38 10.93
N PRO A 286 -12.53 11.29 11.89
CA PRO A 286 -11.70 12.47 12.12
C PRO A 286 -10.23 12.12 12.38
N THR A 287 -9.96 11.03 13.12
CA THR A 287 -8.61 10.54 13.43
C THR A 287 -7.77 10.35 12.16
N TRP A 288 -8.34 9.71 11.14
CA TRP A 288 -7.67 9.49 9.86
C TRP A 288 -7.60 10.79 9.03
N LYS A 289 -8.73 11.49 8.83
CA LYS A 289 -8.79 12.69 7.96
C LYS A 289 -7.87 13.82 8.44
N ASP A 290 -7.82 14.06 9.75
CA ASP A 290 -6.93 15.08 10.32
C ASP A 290 -5.46 14.69 10.16
N TRP A 291 -5.14 13.41 10.30
CA TRP A 291 -3.79 12.94 10.07
C TRP A 291 -3.39 13.05 8.59
N VAL A 292 -4.23 12.63 7.65
CA VAL A 292 -3.99 12.79 6.20
C VAL A 292 -3.65 14.24 5.87
N LYS A 293 -4.46 15.20 6.38
CA LYS A 293 -4.24 16.62 6.17
C LYS A 293 -2.89 17.11 6.73
N ARG A 294 -2.49 16.64 7.92
CA ARG A 294 -1.23 17.04 8.54
C ARG A 294 0.00 16.38 7.91
N SER A 295 -0.09 15.12 7.56
CA SER A 295 1.03 14.34 7.00
C SER A 295 1.34 14.69 5.56
N GLY A 296 0.36 15.22 4.82
CA GLY A 296 0.45 15.43 3.38
C GLY A 296 0.30 14.14 2.57
N LEU A 297 -0.21 13.05 3.20
CA LEU A 297 -0.51 11.81 2.49
C LEU A 297 -1.51 12.07 1.37
N THR A 298 -1.24 11.54 0.18
CA THR A 298 -2.23 11.49 -0.90
C THR A 298 -3.12 10.26 -0.67
N GLU A 299 -4.31 10.52 -0.09
CA GLU A 299 -5.33 9.49 0.05
C GLU A 299 -5.79 9.04 -1.35
N ASP A 300 -5.73 7.73 -1.61
CA ASP A 300 -6.16 7.14 -2.87
C ASP A 300 -6.79 5.76 -2.58
N TYR A 301 -8.11 5.77 -2.49
CA TYR A 301 -8.88 4.59 -2.18
C TYR A 301 -9.10 3.72 -3.40
N ALA A 302 -8.90 2.40 -3.22
CA ALA A 302 -9.45 1.37 -4.10
C ALA A 302 -9.89 0.15 -3.28
N ASP A 303 -10.88 -0.60 -3.79
CA ASP A 303 -11.20 -1.91 -3.22
C ASP A 303 -10.11 -2.95 -3.51
N GLY A 304 -10.23 -4.14 -2.93
CA GLY A 304 -9.23 -5.19 -3.07
C GLY A 304 -8.98 -5.61 -4.52
N ALA A 305 -10.02 -5.69 -5.34
CA ALA A 305 -9.91 -6.12 -6.74
C ALA A 305 -9.17 -5.08 -7.60
N ALA A 306 -9.54 -3.81 -7.46
CA ALA A 306 -8.85 -2.71 -8.13
C ALA A 306 -7.40 -2.58 -7.66
N PHE A 307 -7.15 -2.74 -6.35
CA PHE A 307 -5.82 -2.71 -5.78
C PHE A 307 -4.95 -3.86 -6.30
N GLN A 308 -5.49 -5.09 -6.40
CA GLN A 308 -4.78 -6.23 -7.01
C GLN A 308 -4.34 -5.93 -8.44
N LYS A 309 -5.26 -5.39 -9.24
CA LYS A 309 -4.98 -5.02 -10.63
C LYS A 309 -3.82 -4.01 -10.71
N GLU A 310 -3.87 -2.95 -9.91
CA GLU A 310 -2.82 -1.92 -9.89
C GLU A 310 -1.46 -2.47 -9.46
N VAL A 311 -1.41 -3.39 -8.47
CA VAL A 311 -0.17 -4.04 -8.01
C VAL A 311 0.43 -4.89 -9.13
N VAL A 312 -0.38 -5.69 -9.82
CA VAL A 312 0.09 -6.53 -10.94
C VAL A 312 0.59 -5.68 -12.09
N GLU A 313 -0.16 -4.63 -12.48
CA GLU A 313 0.26 -3.69 -13.53
C GLU A 313 1.59 -2.99 -13.19
N ALA A 314 1.76 -2.56 -11.93
CA ALA A 314 2.99 -1.94 -11.47
C ALA A 314 4.17 -2.94 -11.49
N TYR A 315 3.95 -4.17 -11.02
CA TYR A 315 4.95 -5.23 -11.07
C TYR A 315 5.42 -5.48 -12.51
N GLU A 316 4.49 -5.66 -13.44
CA GLU A 316 4.83 -5.91 -14.85
C GLU A 316 5.51 -4.71 -15.53
N LYS A 317 5.04 -3.49 -15.25
CA LYS A 317 5.63 -2.26 -15.78
C LYS A 317 7.08 -2.10 -15.35
N ILE A 318 7.35 -2.27 -14.04
CA ILE A 318 8.70 -2.19 -13.48
C ILE A 318 9.57 -3.32 -14.07
N GLY A 319 9.05 -4.54 -14.17
CA GLY A 319 9.78 -5.66 -14.77
C GLY A 319 10.22 -5.40 -16.21
N LYS A 320 9.33 -4.89 -17.05
CA LYS A 320 9.67 -4.49 -18.43
C LYS A 320 10.74 -3.39 -18.48
N ALA A 321 10.63 -2.42 -17.57
CA ALA A 321 11.56 -1.29 -17.52
C ALA A 321 12.93 -1.66 -16.93
N THR A 322 13.02 -2.65 -16.03
CA THR A 322 14.26 -3.08 -15.39
C THR A 322 14.91 -4.31 -16.04
N ALA A 323 14.22 -4.95 -16.99
CA ALA A 323 14.79 -6.07 -17.76
C ALA A 323 16.09 -5.65 -18.47
N LYS A 324 17.10 -6.54 -18.37
CA LYS A 324 18.44 -6.35 -18.98
C LYS A 324 18.38 -6.47 -20.49
#